data_226699570f986999648947d503a0ece6
#
_entry.id   226699570f986999648947d503a0ece6
#
_cell.length_a   1.000
_cell.length_b   1.000
_cell.length_c   1.000
_cell.angle_alpha   90.00
_cell.angle_beta   90.00
_cell.angle_gamma   90.00
#
_symmetry.space_group_name_H-M   'P 1'
#
loop_
_entity.id
_entity.type
_entity.pdbx_description
1 polymer ?
#
loop_
_entity_poly.entity_id
_entity_poly.type
_entity_poly.pdbx_seq_one_letter_code
_entity_poly.pdbx_strand_id
1 'polypeptide(L)'
;EGDRILRVMQDVLASHKDAPAPYCSFVLLGSRVNAMADIFSRRKLFWNVVERLALSPLTSTEIAEYVMRGFSMGGKVIDRELVQGVCNLFRNNVWHINHFFFICDCLSKGYISEITFKDALSCMVSVHEPEYQRIMDDLTSFQIRFLKAVLDGVVKFSTTDVIEKYALNSSANVKRVKDALMKKEVIFYNDKDEPEIMDPLFEYWLRQFYFGVSRK
;
A
#
# COMPACT_ATOMS: atom_id res chain seq x y z
N GLU A 1 -1.22 -22.88 -13.27
CA GLU A 1 -0.69 -23.70 -12.14
C GLU A 1 -1.18 -23.18 -10.78
N GLY A 2 -1.12 -21.87 -10.47
CA GLY A 2 -1.55 -21.33 -9.20
C GLY A 2 -2.98 -21.70 -8.78
N ASP A 3 -3.92 -21.63 -9.72
CA ASP A 3 -5.33 -21.98 -9.47
C ASP A 3 -5.54 -23.45 -9.11
N ARG A 4 -4.75 -24.33 -9.68
CA ARG A 4 -4.80 -25.76 -9.35
C ARG A 4 -4.33 -26.01 -7.92
N ILE A 5 -3.25 -25.34 -7.50
CA ILE A 5 -2.73 -25.46 -6.13
C ILE A 5 -3.78 -24.94 -5.14
N LEU A 6 -4.38 -23.78 -5.39
CA LEU A 6 -5.40 -23.21 -4.50
C LEU A 6 -6.63 -24.11 -4.35
N ARG A 7 -7.05 -24.76 -5.44
CA ARG A 7 -8.18 -25.72 -5.39
C ARG A 7 -7.82 -26.96 -4.57
N VAL A 8 -6.63 -27.54 -4.77
CA VAL A 8 -6.17 -28.67 -3.97
C VAL A 8 -6.09 -28.31 -2.49
N MET A 9 -5.59 -27.12 -2.18
CA MET A 9 -5.57 -26.62 -0.79
C MET A 9 -6.99 -26.47 -0.24
N GLN A 10 -7.93 -25.95 -1.01
CA GLN A 10 -9.33 -25.83 -0.61
C GLN A 10 -9.94 -27.22 -0.29
N ASP A 11 -9.71 -28.21 -1.14
CA ASP A 11 -10.24 -29.57 -0.95
C ASP A 11 -9.65 -30.23 0.30
N VAL A 12 -8.35 -30.06 0.53
CA VAL A 12 -7.66 -30.56 1.74
C VAL A 12 -8.22 -29.90 3.00
N LEU A 13 -8.39 -28.57 2.99
CA LEU A 13 -8.94 -27.81 4.11
C LEU A 13 -10.39 -28.18 4.41
N ALA A 14 -11.20 -28.38 3.36
CA ALA A 14 -12.59 -28.82 3.49
C ALA A 14 -12.66 -30.20 4.16
N SER A 15 -11.88 -31.17 3.67
CA SER A 15 -11.80 -32.51 4.26
C SER A 15 -11.32 -32.48 5.71
N HIS A 16 -10.39 -31.57 6.04
CA HIS A 16 -9.86 -31.43 7.40
C HIS A 16 -10.89 -30.82 8.36
N LYS A 17 -11.67 -29.83 7.88
CA LYS A 17 -12.73 -29.18 8.66
C LYS A 17 -13.81 -30.19 9.10
N ASP A 18 -14.13 -31.14 8.23
CA ASP A 18 -15.16 -32.15 8.49
C ASP A 18 -14.63 -33.38 9.26
N ALA A 19 -13.35 -33.39 9.57
CA ALA A 19 -12.73 -34.51 10.36
C ALA A 19 -13.17 -34.48 11.83
N PRO A 20 -13.43 -35.64 12.44
CA PRO A 20 -13.88 -35.73 13.84
C PRO A 20 -12.87 -35.14 14.84
N ALA A 21 -11.60 -35.15 14.50
CA ALA A 21 -10.51 -34.57 15.30
C ALA A 21 -9.47 -33.95 14.38
N PRO A 22 -9.54 -32.65 14.15
CA PRO A 22 -8.54 -31.94 13.33
C PRO A 22 -7.18 -31.93 14.04
N TYR A 23 -6.14 -32.39 13.32
CA TYR A 23 -4.77 -32.50 13.86
C TYR A 23 -3.98 -31.19 13.81
N CYS A 24 -4.41 -30.19 13.03
CA CYS A 24 -3.70 -28.93 12.89
C CYS A 24 -4.66 -27.78 12.56
N SER A 25 -4.19 -26.56 12.79
CA SER A 25 -4.87 -25.33 12.38
C SER A 25 -4.12 -24.71 11.19
N PHE A 26 -4.87 -24.09 10.30
CA PHE A 26 -4.30 -23.42 9.13
C PHE A 26 -4.53 -21.92 9.20
N VAL A 27 -3.48 -21.15 8.89
CA VAL A 27 -3.56 -19.69 8.73
C VAL A 27 -3.11 -19.35 7.31
N LEU A 28 -3.99 -18.72 6.54
CA LEU A 28 -3.71 -18.25 5.19
C LEU A 28 -3.48 -16.75 5.24
N LEU A 29 -2.30 -16.31 4.82
CA LEU A 29 -1.93 -14.90 4.80
C LEU A 29 -1.12 -14.57 3.54
N GLY A 30 -1.18 -13.31 3.14
CA GLY A 30 -0.44 -12.81 1.98
C GLY A 30 -0.32 -11.29 2.01
N SER A 31 0.78 -10.78 1.46
CA SER A 31 1.07 -9.34 1.39
C SER A 31 0.47 -8.65 0.16
N ARG A 32 0.04 -9.40 -0.86
CA ARG A 32 -0.54 -8.85 -2.10
C ARG A 32 -2.04 -8.63 -1.92
N VAL A 33 -2.42 -7.39 -1.63
CA VAL A 33 -3.79 -7.01 -1.25
C VAL A 33 -4.81 -7.37 -2.32
N ASN A 34 -4.56 -7.00 -3.58
CA ASN A 34 -5.48 -7.29 -4.68
C ASN A 34 -5.57 -8.79 -4.99
N ALA A 35 -4.45 -9.52 -4.89
CA ALA A 35 -4.45 -10.97 -5.09
C ALA A 35 -5.24 -11.69 -3.99
N MET A 36 -5.08 -11.27 -2.72
CA MET A 36 -5.85 -11.81 -1.59
C MET A 36 -7.35 -11.50 -1.76
N ALA A 37 -7.70 -10.27 -2.13
CA ALA A 37 -9.08 -9.90 -2.42
C ALA A 37 -9.67 -10.70 -3.58
N ASP A 38 -8.89 -10.97 -4.63
CA ASP A 38 -9.34 -11.80 -5.75
C ASP A 38 -9.63 -13.24 -5.30
N ILE A 39 -8.71 -13.87 -4.58
CA ILE A 39 -8.83 -15.26 -4.12
C ILE A 39 -10.04 -15.44 -3.20
N PHE A 40 -10.16 -14.62 -2.15
CA PHE A 40 -11.13 -14.85 -1.08
C PHE A 40 -12.49 -14.17 -1.31
N SER A 41 -12.54 -13.04 -2.01
CA SER A 41 -13.76 -12.27 -2.17
C SER A 41 -14.38 -12.42 -3.57
N ARG A 42 -13.60 -12.27 -4.64
CA ARG A 42 -14.12 -12.32 -6.02
C ARG A 42 -14.32 -13.73 -6.52
N ARG A 43 -13.30 -14.58 -6.37
CA ARG A 43 -13.34 -15.98 -6.85
C ARG A 43 -13.98 -16.92 -5.83
N LYS A 44 -14.21 -16.46 -4.62
CA LYS A 44 -14.81 -17.19 -3.49
C LYS A 44 -14.13 -18.54 -3.22
N LEU A 45 -12.83 -18.65 -3.52
CA LEU A 45 -12.05 -19.78 -3.09
C LEU A 45 -12.01 -19.79 -1.55
N PHE A 46 -12.03 -20.98 -0.98
CA PHE A 46 -12.09 -21.20 0.47
C PHE A 46 -13.38 -20.71 1.14
N TRP A 47 -14.42 -20.37 0.37
CA TRP A 47 -15.73 -20.02 0.91
C TRP A 47 -16.25 -21.12 1.83
N ASN A 48 -16.71 -20.79 3.02
CA ASN A 48 -17.15 -21.72 4.06
C ASN A 48 -16.06 -22.67 4.63
N VAL A 49 -14.81 -22.58 4.19
CA VAL A 49 -13.69 -23.41 4.67
C VAL A 49 -12.81 -22.66 5.65
N VAL A 50 -12.62 -21.36 5.44
CA VAL A 50 -11.83 -20.49 6.32
C VAL A 50 -12.66 -19.33 6.83
N GLU A 51 -12.36 -18.91 8.06
CA GLU A 51 -12.89 -17.66 8.63
C GLU A 51 -11.93 -16.51 8.35
N ARG A 52 -12.47 -15.36 8.02
CA ARG A 52 -11.67 -14.17 7.74
C ARG A 52 -11.41 -13.41 9.05
N LEU A 53 -10.16 -13.38 9.46
CA LEU A 53 -9.70 -12.56 10.57
C LEU A 53 -9.32 -11.16 10.05
N ALA A 54 -10.10 -10.15 10.42
CA ALA A 54 -9.77 -8.76 10.12
C ALA A 54 -8.87 -8.21 11.24
N LEU A 55 -7.68 -7.72 10.87
CA LEU A 55 -6.82 -6.99 11.79
C LEU A 55 -7.19 -5.51 11.74
N SER A 56 -7.48 -4.93 12.90
CA SER A 56 -7.71 -3.48 12.99
C SER A 56 -6.39 -2.73 12.72
N PRO A 57 -6.39 -1.72 11.84
CA PRO A 57 -5.21 -0.91 11.62
C PRO A 57 -4.86 -0.14 12.91
N LEU A 58 -3.57 0.07 13.15
CA LEU A 58 -3.10 0.91 14.24
C LEU A 58 -3.48 2.38 13.98
N THR A 59 -3.91 3.07 15.03
CA THR A 59 -4.18 4.50 14.97
C THR A 59 -2.88 5.31 14.99
N SER A 60 -2.91 6.53 14.46
CA SER A 60 -1.76 7.45 14.53
C SER A 60 -1.32 7.74 15.98
N THR A 61 -2.25 7.69 16.94
CA THR A 61 -1.95 7.87 18.37
C THR A 61 -1.13 6.71 18.92
N GLU A 62 -1.56 5.46 18.68
CA GLU A 62 -0.83 4.26 19.13
C GLU A 62 0.56 4.20 18.50
N ILE A 63 0.68 4.52 17.22
CA ILE A 63 1.97 4.59 16.52
C ILE A 63 2.86 5.67 17.15
N ALA A 64 2.30 6.88 17.40
CA ALA A 64 3.07 7.97 18.00
C ALA A 64 3.57 7.61 19.39
N GLU A 65 2.76 6.99 20.23
CA GLU A 65 3.18 6.54 21.56
C GLU A 65 4.30 5.50 21.50
N TYR A 66 4.20 4.56 20.56
CA TYR A 66 5.25 3.56 20.34
C TYR A 66 6.58 4.21 19.92
N VAL A 67 6.54 5.08 18.91
CA VAL A 67 7.72 5.77 18.36
C VAL A 67 8.38 6.66 19.42
N MET A 68 7.59 7.50 20.09
CA MET A 68 8.11 8.41 21.13
C MET A 68 8.74 7.65 22.29
N ARG A 69 8.14 6.53 22.70
CA ARG A 69 8.72 5.66 23.73
C ARG A 69 10.05 5.06 23.27
N GLY A 70 10.13 4.57 22.03
CA GLY A 70 11.36 4.04 21.47
C GLY A 70 12.50 5.04 21.47
N PHE A 71 12.26 6.26 21.01
CA PHE A 71 13.27 7.33 21.04
C PHE A 71 13.67 7.74 22.47
N SER A 72 12.69 7.87 23.38
CA SER A 72 12.96 8.19 24.79
C SER A 72 13.85 7.13 25.45
N MET A 73 13.62 5.85 25.20
CA MET A 73 14.48 4.77 25.72
C MET A 73 15.89 4.81 25.13
N GLY A 74 16.06 5.32 23.91
CA GLY A 74 17.35 5.57 23.27
C GLY A 74 18.00 6.90 23.66
N GLY A 75 17.43 7.65 24.63
CA GLY A 75 17.94 8.96 25.04
C GLY A 75 17.71 10.07 24.01
N LYS A 76 16.74 9.91 23.12
CA LYS A 76 16.41 10.87 22.06
C LYS A 76 15.02 11.46 22.27
N VAL A 77 14.78 12.63 21.71
CA VAL A 77 13.51 13.35 21.80
C VAL A 77 12.99 13.68 20.42
N ILE A 78 11.69 13.51 20.23
CA ILE A 78 10.97 13.83 19.01
C ILE A 78 9.62 14.46 19.34
N ASP A 79 9.19 15.44 18.54
CA ASP A 79 7.89 16.06 18.71
C ASP A 79 6.76 15.17 18.18
N ARG A 80 5.66 15.09 18.93
CA ARG A 80 4.47 14.31 18.57
C ARG A 80 3.90 14.73 17.21
N GLU A 81 3.88 16.02 16.91
CA GLU A 81 3.37 16.56 15.65
C GLU A 81 4.14 16.06 14.44
N LEU A 82 5.47 15.97 14.57
CA LEU A 82 6.32 15.40 13.52
C LEU A 82 5.98 13.92 13.29
N VAL A 83 5.79 13.15 14.37
CA VAL A 83 5.39 11.73 14.25
C VAL A 83 4.03 11.59 13.56
N GLN A 84 3.06 12.41 13.91
CA GLN A 84 1.76 12.43 13.27
C GLN A 84 1.85 12.80 11.78
N GLY A 85 2.72 13.74 11.42
CA GLY A 85 3.00 14.08 10.03
C GLY A 85 3.48 12.88 9.21
N VAL A 86 4.36 12.06 9.79
CA VAL A 86 4.85 10.82 9.18
C VAL A 86 3.75 9.76 9.07
N CYS A 87 2.93 9.61 10.11
CA CYS A 87 1.77 8.72 10.08
C CYS A 87 0.81 9.08 8.92
N ASN A 88 0.56 10.37 8.71
CA ASN A 88 -0.27 10.85 7.61
C ASN A 88 0.40 10.63 6.25
N LEU A 89 1.71 10.89 6.14
CA LEU A 89 2.47 10.69 4.91
C LEU A 89 2.41 9.24 4.45
N PHE A 90 2.60 8.31 5.38
CA PHE A 90 2.63 6.88 5.10
C PHE A 90 1.29 6.16 5.37
N ARG A 91 0.20 6.90 5.61
CA ARG A 91 -1.15 6.34 5.83
C ARG A 91 -1.16 5.24 6.90
N ASN A 92 -0.46 5.47 8.01
CA ASN A 92 -0.25 4.52 9.11
C ASN A 92 0.37 3.17 8.69
N ASN A 93 1.07 3.12 7.55
CA ASN A 93 1.80 1.93 7.14
C ASN A 93 3.01 1.70 8.05
N VAL A 94 2.89 0.74 8.95
CA VAL A 94 3.86 0.46 10.01
C VAL A 94 5.25 0.13 9.46
N TRP A 95 5.34 -0.55 8.31
CA TRP A 95 6.62 -0.88 7.71
C TRP A 95 7.39 0.38 7.28
N HIS A 96 6.71 1.29 6.54
CA HIS A 96 7.32 2.56 6.14
C HIS A 96 7.69 3.45 7.32
N ILE A 97 6.80 3.51 8.33
CA ILE A 97 7.00 4.31 9.54
C ILE A 97 8.19 3.79 10.33
N ASN A 98 8.30 2.48 10.57
CA ASN A 98 9.44 1.90 11.26
C ASN A 98 10.76 2.14 10.50
N HIS A 99 10.76 1.93 9.19
CA HIS A 99 11.95 2.16 8.36
C HIS A 99 12.37 3.63 8.40
N PHE A 100 11.41 4.55 8.27
CA PHE A 100 11.67 5.98 8.35
C PHE A 100 12.28 6.40 9.69
N PHE A 101 11.69 5.97 10.80
CA PHE A 101 12.20 6.32 12.13
C PHE A 101 13.51 5.61 12.48
N PHE A 102 13.77 4.43 11.92
CA PHE A 102 15.08 3.80 12.00
C PHE A 102 16.16 4.69 11.35
N ILE A 103 15.87 5.23 10.15
CA ILE A 103 16.81 6.16 9.51
C ILE A 103 16.99 7.43 10.34
N CYS A 104 15.90 8.02 10.88
CA CYS A 104 15.98 9.16 11.78
C CYS A 104 16.84 8.87 13.01
N ASP A 105 16.73 7.67 13.57
CA ASP A 105 17.56 7.25 14.70
C ASP A 105 19.04 7.21 14.33
N CYS A 106 19.39 6.67 13.17
CA CYS A 106 20.76 6.62 12.66
C CYS A 106 21.36 8.03 12.41
N LEU A 107 20.53 8.97 11.93
CA LEU A 107 20.97 10.34 11.58
C LEU A 107 21.05 11.30 12.77
N SER A 108 20.46 10.97 13.91
CA SER A 108 20.36 11.88 15.07
C SER A 108 21.14 11.37 16.26
N LYS A 109 21.65 12.33 17.10
CA LYS A 109 22.32 12.03 18.37
C LYS A 109 21.50 12.40 19.62
N GLY A 110 20.40 13.12 19.46
CA GLY A 110 19.60 13.60 20.59
C GLY A 110 18.20 14.04 20.15
N TYR A 111 18.06 15.25 19.64
CA TYR A 111 16.80 15.78 19.18
C TYR A 111 16.57 15.48 17.69
N ILE A 112 15.40 14.98 17.36
CA ILE A 112 14.99 14.69 15.96
C ILE A 112 14.23 15.90 15.44
N SER A 113 14.88 16.64 14.54
CA SER A 113 14.37 17.87 13.96
C SER A 113 13.72 17.65 12.59
N GLU A 114 13.06 18.69 12.06
CA GLU A 114 12.56 18.68 10.66
C GLU A 114 13.68 18.46 9.63
N ILE A 115 14.91 18.88 9.90
CA ILE A 115 16.05 18.65 9.03
C ILE A 115 16.35 17.14 8.97
N THR A 116 16.41 16.49 10.15
CA THR A 116 16.57 15.03 10.24
C THR A 116 15.48 14.30 9.44
N PHE A 117 14.25 14.80 9.47
CA PHE A 117 13.13 14.25 8.69
C PHE A 117 13.36 14.37 7.19
N LYS A 118 13.77 15.54 6.71
CA LYS A 118 14.05 15.77 5.28
C LYS A 118 15.17 14.85 4.79
N ASP A 119 16.22 14.73 5.58
CA ASP A 119 17.36 13.87 5.25
C ASP A 119 16.95 12.39 5.26
N ALA A 120 16.17 11.95 6.25
CA ALA A 120 15.66 10.59 6.35
C ALA A 120 14.74 10.25 5.16
N LEU A 121 13.84 11.16 4.79
CA LEU A 121 12.93 10.97 3.66
C LEU A 121 13.70 10.91 2.34
N SER A 122 14.69 11.79 2.16
CA SER A 122 15.56 11.78 0.99
C SER A 122 16.35 10.46 0.88
N CYS A 123 16.90 9.99 2.00
CA CYS A 123 17.59 8.71 2.08
C CYS A 123 16.67 7.55 1.69
N MET A 124 15.46 7.51 2.28
CA MET A 124 14.47 6.47 2.01
C MET A 124 14.04 6.45 0.55
N VAL A 125 13.78 7.62 -0.04
CA VAL A 125 13.46 7.75 -1.46
C VAL A 125 14.60 7.25 -2.33
N SER A 126 15.83 7.67 -2.06
CA SER A 126 17.01 7.28 -2.86
C SER A 126 17.25 5.77 -2.89
N VAL A 127 16.95 5.08 -1.79
CA VAL A 127 17.08 3.61 -1.72
C VAL A 127 16.03 2.92 -2.61
N HIS A 128 14.80 3.46 -2.68
CA HIS A 128 13.69 2.84 -3.42
C HIS A 128 13.55 3.35 -4.86
N GLU A 129 14.19 4.47 -5.21
CA GLU A 129 14.07 5.08 -6.54
C GLU A 129 14.37 4.13 -7.71
N PRO A 130 15.40 3.26 -7.67
CA PRO A 130 15.65 2.33 -8.78
C PRO A 130 14.52 1.32 -9.00
N GLU A 131 13.79 0.96 -7.94
CA GLU A 131 12.60 0.12 -8.04
C GLU A 131 11.43 0.88 -8.64
N TYR A 132 11.22 2.14 -8.22
CA TYR A 132 10.17 3.00 -8.74
C TYR A 132 10.35 3.32 -10.23
N GLN A 133 11.57 3.56 -10.67
CA GLN A 133 11.89 3.70 -12.10
C GLN A 133 11.51 2.44 -12.88
N ARG A 134 11.88 1.25 -12.38
CA ARG A 134 11.50 -0.02 -13.03
C ARG A 134 9.99 -0.22 -13.11
N ILE A 135 9.25 0.14 -12.04
CA ILE A 135 7.78 0.11 -12.08
C ILE A 135 7.26 1.01 -13.20
N MET A 136 7.78 2.24 -13.31
CA MET A 136 7.34 3.18 -14.34
C MET A 136 7.70 2.72 -15.76
N ASP A 137 8.88 2.14 -15.96
CA ASP A 137 9.32 1.59 -17.25
C ASP A 137 8.41 0.43 -17.72
N ASP A 138 7.88 -0.35 -16.79
CA ASP A 138 6.94 -1.43 -17.06
C ASP A 138 5.50 -0.96 -17.35
N LEU A 139 5.21 0.33 -17.21
CA LEU A 139 3.87 0.88 -17.42
C LEU A 139 3.71 1.43 -18.83
N THR A 140 2.54 1.19 -19.41
CA THR A 140 2.13 1.81 -20.68
C THR A 140 1.78 3.29 -20.46
N SER A 141 1.83 4.09 -21.53
CA SER A 141 1.44 5.50 -21.47
C SER A 141 0.00 5.73 -20.94
N PHE A 142 -0.93 4.80 -21.20
CA PHE A 142 -2.28 4.88 -20.64
C PHE A 142 -2.30 4.60 -19.13
N GLN A 143 -1.48 3.67 -18.64
CA GLN A 143 -1.34 3.38 -17.22
C GLN A 143 -0.72 4.57 -16.47
N ILE A 144 0.31 5.20 -17.04
CA ILE A 144 0.95 6.40 -16.47
C ILE A 144 -0.07 7.56 -16.38
N ARG A 145 -0.86 7.79 -17.42
CA ARG A 145 -1.91 8.82 -17.41
C ARG A 145 -3.01 8.53 -16.40
N PHE A 146 -3.35 7.27 -16.23
CA PHE A 146 -4.30 6.86 -15.19
C PHE A 146 -3.75 7.13 -13.79
N LEU A 147 -2.48 6.80 -13.52
CA LEU A 147 -1.82 7.13 -12.24
C LEU A 147 -1.82 8.64 -11.99
N LYS A 148 -1.55 9.45 -13.01
CA LYS A 148 -1.64 10.91 -12.89
C LYS A 148 -3.05 11.35 -12.46
N ALA A 149 -4.09 10.77 -13.05
CA ALA A 149 -5.48 11.08 -12.68
C ALA A 149 -5.79 10.65 -11.23
N VAL A 150 -5.28 9.48 -10.77
CA VAL A 150 -5.40 9.06 -9.36
C VAL A 150 -4.74 10.09 -8.44
N LEU A 151 -3.53 10.53 -8.74
CA LEU A 151 -2.81 11.54 -7.96
C LEU A 151 -3.52 12.89 -7.93
N ASP A 152 -4.24 13.24 -8.96
CA ASP A 152 -5.06 14.46 -9.03
C ASP A 152 -6.42 14.31 -8.31
N GLY A 153 -6.68 13.16 -7.67
CA GLY A 153 -7.87 12.90 -6.88
C GLY A 153 -9.12 12.51 -7.69
N VAL A 154 -8.93 12.02 -8.92
CA VAL A 154 -10.06 11.55 -9.73
C VAL A 154 -10.58 10.23 -9.16
N VAL A 155 -11.88 10.18 -8.89
CA VAL A 155 -12.59 8.98 -8.40
C VAL A 155 -13.36 8.30 -9.54
N LYS A 156 -14.01 9.08 -10.41
CA LYS A 156 -14.85 8.58 -11.50
C LYS A 156 -14.13 8.73 -12.86
N PHE A 157 -13.53 7.66 -13.34
CA PHE A 157 -12.71 7.65 -14.56
C PHE A 157 -13.48 7.46 -15.86
N SER A 158 -14.77 7.07 -15.79
CA SER A 158 -15.58 6.74 -16.98
C SER A 158 -16.32 7.95 -17.57
N THR A 159 -16.17 9.15 -17.00
CA THR A 159 -16.79 10.36 -17.52
C THR A 159 -16.04 10.88 -18.73
N THR A 160 -16.75 11.47 -19.70
CA THR A 160 -16.18 12.00 -20.93
C THR A 160 -15.07 13.02 -20.64
N ASP A 161 -15.31 13.95 -19.73
CA ASP A 161 -14.35 15.02 -19.35
C ASP A 161 -13.03 14.45 -18.81
N VAL A 162 -13.09 13.38 -17.99
CA VAL A 162 -11.90 12.73 -17.44
C VAL A 162 -11.16 11.95 -18.53
N ILE A 163 -11.90 11.24 -19.39
CA ILE A 163 -11.31 10.47 -20.50
C ILE A 163 -10.57 11.42 -21.45
N GLU A 164 -11.13 12.57 -21.79
CA GLU A 164 -10.51 13.58 -22.64
C GLU A 164 -9.34 14.25 -21.94
N LYS A 165 -9.54 14.75 -20.71
CA LYS A 165 -8.51 15.45 -19.92
C LYS A 165 -7.22 14.65 -19.75
N TYR A 166 -7.34 13.34 -19.48
CA TYR A 166 -6.18 12.46 -19.26
C TYR A 166 -5.86 11.58 -20.49
N ALA A 167 -6.52 11.81 -21.62
CA ALA A 167 -6.33 11.05 -22.86
C ALA A 167 -6.38 9.54 -22.63
N LEU A 168 -7.43 9.06 -21.93
CA LEU A 168 -7.60 7.65 -21.56
C LEU A 168 -8.29 6.83 -22.65
N ASN A 169 -8.65 7.45 -23.77
CA ASN A 169 -9.23 6.88 -24.99
C ASN A 169 -10.72 6.50 -24.86
N SER A 170 -11.09 5.58 -23.94
CA SER A 170 -12.47 5.13 -23.79
C SER A 170 -12.71 4.51 -22.42
N SER A 171 -13.98 4.38 -22.02
CA SER A 171 -14.38 3.69 -20.78
C SER A 171 -13.96 2.21 -20.75
N ALA A 172 -13.97 1.54 -21.89
CA ALA A 172 -13.47 0.17 -22.02
C ALA A 172 -11.95 0.09 -21.76
N ASN A 173 -11.19 1.06 -22.27
CA ASN A 173 -9.75 1.15 -22.00
C ASN A 173 -9.47 1.49 -20.54
N VAL A 174 -10.24 2.39 -19.94
CA VAL A 174 -10.16 2.72 -18.50
C VAL A 174 -10.29 1.46 -17.64
N LYS A 175 -11.29 0.62 -17.90
CA LYS A 175 -11.47 -0.64 -17.17
C LYS A 175 -10.25 -1.55 -17.31
N ARG A 176 -9.73 -1.72 -18.54
CA ARG A 176 -8.55 -2.57 -18.80
C ARG A 176 -7.29 -2.05 -18.11
N VAL A 177 -7.08 -0.73 -18.11
CA VAL A 177 -5.96 -0.07 -17.45
C VAL A 177 -6.07 -0.25 -15.93
N LYS A 178 -7.25 -0.01 -15.34
CA LYS A 178 -7.53 -0.26 -13.93
C LYS A 178 -7.17 -1.69 -13.53
N ASP A 179 -7.72 -2.69 -14.25
CA ASP A 179 -7.51 -4.10 -13.94
C ASP A 179 -6.01 -4.49 -14.05
N ALA A 180 -5.30 -3.92 -15.03
CA ALA A 180 -3.87 -4.16 -15.20
C ALA A 180 -3.03 -3.55 -14.06
N LEU A 181 -3.34 -2.33 -13.61
CA LEU A 181 -2.65 -1.68 -12.49
C LEU A 181 -2.94 -2.40 -11.16
N MET A 182 -4.16 -2.86 -10.94
CA MET A 182 -4.51 -3.67 -9.78
C MET A 182 -3.78 -5.03 -9.79
N LYS A 183 -3.69 -5.68 -10.95
CA LYS A 183 -2.94 -6.94 -11.09
C LYS A 183 -1.44 -6.76 -10.83
N LYS A 184 -0.89 -5.60 -11.15
CA LYS A 184 0.50 -5.22 -10.86
C LYS A 184 0.71 -4.76 -9.40
N GLU A 185 -0.34 -4.70 -8.59
CA GLU A 185 -0.33 -4.18 -7.20
C GLU A 185 0.18 -2.72 -7.11
N VAL A 186 -0.03 -1.93 -8.16
CA VAL A 186 0.36 -0.51 -8.18
C VAL A 186 -0.70 0.37 -7.54
N ILE A 187 -1.98 0.01 -7.75
CA ILE A 187 -3.13 0.66 -7.13
C ILE A 187 -4.03 -0.36 -6.43
N PHE A 188 -4.82 0.11 -5.49
CA PHE A 188 -5.94 -0.64 -4.92
C PHE A 188 -7.17 0.27 -4.80
N TYR A 189 -8.31 -0.29 -4.48
CA TYR A 189 -9.53 0.45 -4.18
C TYR A 189 -9.85 0.30 -2.70
N ASN A 190 -10.00 1.43 -2.01
CA ASN A 190 -10.35 1.46 -0.60
C ASN A 190 -11.84 1.10 -0.38
N ASP A 191 -12.29 1.07 0.87
CA ASP A 191 -13.66 0.72 1.25
C ASP A 191 -14.73 1.67 0.68
N LYS A 192 -14.33 2.86 0.21
CA LYS A 192 -15.20 3.85 -0.45
C LYS A 192 -15.22 3.70 -1.98
N ASP A 193 -14.59 2.65 -2.52
CA ASP A 193 -14.37 2.42 -3.97
C ASP A 193 -13.59 3.58 -4.63
N GLU A 194 -12.65 4.17 -3.89
CA GLU A 194 -11.74 5.20 -4.39
C GLU A 194 -10.37 4.59 -4.67
N PRO A 195 -9.73 4.94 -5.81
CA PRO A 195 -8.42 4.39 -6.13
C PRO A 195 -7.31 5.09 -5.34
N GLU A 196 -6.41 4.30 -4.80
CA GLU A 196 -5.21 4.76 -4.10
C GLU A 196 -3.96 4.07 -4.65
N ILE A 197 -2.83 4.76 -4.60
CA ILE A 197 -1.52 4.14 -4.88
C ILE A 197 -1.21 3.17 -3.73
N MET A 198 -0.78 1.96 -4.05
CA MET A 198 -0.52 0.92 -3.06
C MET A 198 0.58 1.31 -2.07
N ASP A 199 1.71 1.78 -2.58
CA ASP A 199 2.86 2.20 -1.77
C ASP A 199 2.83 3.72 -1.54
N PRO A 200 2.70 4.21 -0.28
CA PRO A 200 2.65 5.63 0.01
C PRO A 200 3.99 6.35 -0.27
N LEU A 201 5.13 5.68 -0.20
CA LEU A 201 6.42 6.28 -0.56
C LEU A 201 6.54 6.42 -2.09
N PHE A 202 6.05 5.43 -2.86
CA PHE A 202 5.94 5.54 -4.30
C PHE A 202 5.00 6.68 -4.71
N GLU A 203 3.86 6.85 -4.02
CA GLU A 203 2.98 8.01 -4.23
C GLU A 203 3.71 9.33 -4.01
N TYR A 204 4.47 9.43 -2.90
CA TYR A 204 5.28 10.62 -2.60
C TYR A 204 6.30 10.88 -3.71
N TRP A 205 7.03 9.84 -4.16
CA TRP A 205 8.01 9.94 -5.23
C TRP A 205 7.37 10.37 -6.56
N LEU A 206 6.24 9.79 -6.93
CA LEU A 206 5.49 10.18 -8.13
C LEU A 206 5.11 11.67 -8.10
N ARG A 207 4.62 12.16 -6.96
CA ARG A 207 4.22 13.55 -6.80
C ARG A 207 5.39 14.52 -6.89
N GLN A 208 6.48 14.23 -6.18
CA GLN A 208 7.59 15.16 -6.04
C GLN A 208 8.58 15.11 -7.22
N PHE A 209 8.88 13.92 -7.70
CA PHE A 209 9.98 13.73 -8.65
C PHE A 209 9.51 13.38 -10.07
N TYR A 210 8.49 12.58 -10.22
CA TYR A 210 8.07 12.14 -11.55
C TYR A 210 7.09 13.12 -12.22
N PHE A 211 6.04 13.54 -11.53
CA PHE A 211 5.04 14.46 -12.09
C PHE A 211 5.21 15.92 -11.65
N GLY A 212 6.00 16.20 -10.61
CA GLY A 212 6.21 17.55 -10.08
C GLY A 212 4.90 18.19 -9.54
N VAL A 213 3.99 17.38 -8.97
CA VAL A 213 2.68 17.82 -8.48
C VAL A 213 2.77 18.13 -7.01
N SER A 214 2.88 19.40 -6.64
CA SER A 214 2.72 19.81 -5.24
C SER A 214 1.30 19.49 -4.72
N ARG A 215 1.18 18.95 -3.52
CA ARG A 215 -0.13 18.88 -2.83
C ARG A 215 -0.65 20.31 -2.66
N LYS A 216 -1.85 20.58 -3.16
CA LYS A 216 -2.62 21.77 -2.79
C LYS A 216 -3.17 21.62 -1.39
#